data_8cc973020c8b280467511493989d0df2
#
_entry.id   8cc973020c8b280467511493989d0df2
#
_cell.length_a   1.000
_cell.length_b   1.000
_cell.length_c   1.000
_cell.angle_alpha   90.00
_cell.angle_beta   90.00
_cell.angle_gamma   90.00
#
_symmetry.space_group_name_H-M   'P 1'
#
loop_
_entity.id
_entity.type
_entity.pdbx_description
1 polymer ?
#
loop_
_entity_poly.entity_id
_entity_poly.type
_entity_poly.pdbx_seq_one_letter_code
_entity_poly.pdbx_strand_id
1 'polypeptide(L)'
;PSRVVEALSEFGSALGIVFGGLIAHHVDWRTAFIVVGIAGVLIAPVFKLVVREPQRGRYDGAAGGGKPSSFREVMRVLLSKRAFWGISFGAAASSMMGYGLFFWLPSFFVRSHGLTLLEASLYFGAILLVGGMAGIWLGGTLADRLGARGKHNYAIIPAIAFLCTAPFYVGAVTSNSLAVSFLLFLVPTALGLVWLGPVLSAIQH
;
A
#
# COMPACT_ATOMS: atom_id res chain seq x y z
N PRO A 1 -15.52 -5.13 3.26
CA PRO A 1 -14.87 -4.65 4.49
C PRO A 1 -13.40 -4.28 4.29
N SER A 2 -12.63 -5.05 3.49
CA SER A 2 -11.20 -4.80 3.26
C SER A 2 -10.91 -3.41 2.65
N ARG A 3 -11.67 -2.98 1.66
CA ARG A 3 -11.47 -1.68 0.98
C ARG A 3 -11.55 -0.48 1.92
N VAL A 4 -12.44 -0.53 2.91
CA VAL A 4 -12.56 0.57 3.90
C VAL A 4 -11.34 0.61 4.80
N VAL A 5 -10.84 -0.54 5.25
CA VAL A 5 -9.64 -0.63 6.09
C VAL A 5 -8.40 -0.16 5.33
N GLU A 6 -8.26 -0.56 4.07
CA GLU A 6 -7.16 -0.13 3.20
C GLU A 6 -7.21 1.38 2.92
N ALA A 7 -8.39 1.92 2.61
CA ALA A 7 -8.58 3.36 2.41
C ALA A 7 -8.26 4.17 3.68
N LEU A 8 -8.64 3.67 4.86
CA LEU A 8 -8.29 4.28 6.14
C LEU A 8 -6.78 4.24 6.41
N SER A 9 -6.10 3.16 6.01
CA SER A 9 -4.64 3.04 6.13
C SER A 9 -3.93 4.09 5.26
N GLU A 10 -4.35 4.26 4.00
CA GLU A 10 -3.78 5.28 3.10
C GLU A 10 -4.07 6.70 3.60
N PHE A 11 -5.27 6.94 4.09
CA PHE A 11 -5.62 8.21 4.72
C PHE A 11 -4.75 8.51 5.94
N GLY A 12 -4.54 7.51 6.80
CA GLY A 12 -3.64 7.61 7.96
C GLY A 12 -2.19 7.89 7.56
N SER A 13 -1.70 7.22 6.52
CA SER A 13 -0.35 7.44 5.97
C SER A 13 -0.19 8.85 5.41
N ALA A 14 -1.15 9.34 4.64
CA ALA A 14 -1.14 10.70 4.10
C ALA A 14 -1.14 11.75 5.21
N LEU A 15 -2.00 11.60 6.22
CA LEU A 15 -2.02 12.48 7.39
C LEU A 15 -0.70 12.43 8.16
N GLY A 16 -0.14 11.24 8.37
CA GLY A 16 1.14 11.07 9.07
C GLY A 16 2.28 11.82 8.38
N ILE A 17 2.34 11.78 7.05
CA ILE A 17 3.34 12.50 6.26
C ILE A 17 3.15 14.02 6.37
N VAL A 18 1.93 14.50 6.22
CA VAL A 18 1.62 15.95 6.29
C VAL A 18 1.92 16.49 7.68
N PHE A 19 1.41 15.84 8.73
CA PHE A 19 1.66 16.28 10.13
C PHE A 19 3.12 16.11 10.53
N GLY A 20 3.75 15.00 10.15
CA GLY A 20 5.17 14.79 10.37
C GLY A 20 6.03 15.85 9.68
N GLY A 21 5.72 16.19 8.43
CA GLY A 21 6.38 17.25 7.67
C GLY A 21 6.17 18.64 8.28
N LEU A 22 4.95 18.94 8.75
CA LEU A 22 4.62 20.19 9.46
C LEU A 22 5.47 20.35 10.74
N ILE A 23 5.51 19.32 11.58
CA ILE A 23 6.27 19.37 12.84
C ILE A 23 7.77 19.45 12.55
N ALA A 24 8.27 18.67 11.58
CA ALA A 24 9.68 18.67 11.20
C ALA A 24 10.13 20.01 10.61
N HIS A 25 9.24 20.71 9.90
CA HIS A 25 9.53 22.03 9.34
C HIS A 25 9.53 23.15 10.38
N HIS A 26 8.57 23.17 11.31
CA HIS A 26 8.39 24.26 12.26
C HIS A 26 9.18 24.10 13.56
N VAL A 27 9.52 22.87 13.94
CA VAL A 27 10.25 22.56 15.16
C VAL A 27 11.53 21.77 14.83
N ASP A 28 11.43 20.47 14.73
CA ASP A 28 12.51 19.55 14.32
C ASP A 28 11.97 18.14 14.08
N TRP A 29 12.78 17.32 13.40
CA TRP A 29 12.41 15.96 13.07
C TRP A 29 12.31 15.03 14.32
N ARG A 30 13.09 15.28 15.39
CA ARG A 30 13.03 14.49 16.64
C ARG A 30 11.69 14.68 17.33
N THR A 31 11.24 15.93 17.40
CA THR A 31 9.92 16.28 17.95
C THR A 31 8.80 15.60 17.16
N ALA A 32 8.90 15.50 15.83
CA ALA A 32 7.92 14.77 15.02
C ALA A 32 7.80 13.30 15.45
N PHE A 33 8.93 12.59 15.61
CA PHE A 33 8.93 11.21 16.12
C PHE A 33 8.38 11.06 17.53
N ILE A 34 8.73 11.98 18.43
CA ILE A 34 8.24 11.95 19.82
C ILE A 34 6.72 12.15 19.87
N VAL A 35 6.19 13.13 19.15
CA VAL A 35 4.75 13.43 19.12
C VAL A 35 3.96 12.25 18.55
N VAL A 36 4.38 11.69 17.42
CA VAL A 36 3.72 10.52 16.80
C VAL A 36 3.85 9.29 17.70
N GLY A 37 5.02 9.08 18.33
CA GLY A 37 5.24 7.99 19.28
C GLY A 37 4.33 8.08 20.50
N ILE A 38 4.23 9.26 21.13
CA ILE A 38 3.34 9.50 22.27
C ILE A 38 1.88 9.28 21.87
N ALA A 39 1.45 9.78 20.72
CA ALA A 39 0.10 9.54 20.20
C ALA A 39 -0.19 8.03 20.06
N GLY A 40 0.75 7.25 19.53
CA GLY A 40 0.63 5.80 19.44
C GLY A 40 0.50 5.13 20.82
N VAL A 41 1.32 5.53 21.80
CA VAL A 41 1.25 5.00 23.18
C VAL A 41 -0.10 5.33 23.82
N LEU A 42 -0.64 6.53 23.60
CA LEU A 42 -1.94 6.94 24.16
C LEU A 42 -3.12 6.20 23.49
N ILE A 43 -3.02 5.89 22.21
CA ILE A 43 -4.07 5.17 21.47
C ILE A 43 -4.06 3.67 21.82
N ALA A 44 -2.92 3.08 22.16
CA ALA A 44 -2.80 1.66 22.45
C ALA A 44 -3.76 1.13 23.55
N PRO A 45 -3.89 1.76 24.73
CA PRO A 45 -4.85 1.33 25.73
C PRO A 45 -6.30 1.53 25.28
N VAL A 46 -6.60 2.60 24.53
CA VAL A 46 -7.95 2.84 23.96
C VAL A 46 -8.30 1.70 22.99
N PHE A 47 -7.38 1.34 22.12
CA PHE A 47 -7.55 0.21 21.20
C PHE A 47 -7.83 -1.09 21.97
N LYS A 48 -7.07 -1.39 23.01
CA LYS A 48 -7.26 -2.58 23.86
C LYS A 48 -8.63 -2.61 24.56
N LEU A 49 -9.16 -1.45 24.93
CA LEU A 49 -10.46 -1.36 25.59
C LEU A 49 -11.65 -1.49 24.62
N VAL A 50 -11.49 -0.95 23.41
CA VAL A 50 -12.57 -0.89 22.40
C VAL A 50 -12.61 -2.16 21.55
N VAL A 51 -11.45 -2.69 21.16
CA VAL A 51 -11.36 -3.85 20.28
C VAL A 51 -11.34 -5.12 21.12
N ARG A 52 -12.44 -5.88 21.03
CA ARG A 52 -12.52 -7.24 21.62
C ARG A 52 -11.95 -8.23 20.62
N GLU A 53 -10.99 -9.03 21.06
CA GLU A 53 -10.45 -10.10 20.24
C GLU A 53 -11.54 -11.15 19.95
N PRO A 54 -11.84 -11.44 18.67
CA PRO A 54 -12.82 -12.46 18.33
C PRO A 54 -12.32 -13.83 18.78
N GLN A 55 -13.23 -14.68 19.25
CA GLN A 55 -12.86 -16.07 19.61
C GLN A 55 -12.29 -16.78 18.38
N ARG A 56 -11.11 -17.39 18.54
CA ARG A 56 -10.46 -18.17 17.48
C ARG A 56 -11.40 -19.30 17.02
N GLY A 57 -11.55 -19.43 15.70
CA GLY A 57 -12.40 -20.48 15.10
C GLY A 57 -13.88 -20.16 15.05
N ARG A 58 -14.36 -19.01 15.53
CA ARG A 58 -15.81 -18.67 15.52
C ARG A 58 -16.37 -18.53 14.11
N TYR A 59 -15.53 -18.14 13.16
CA TYR A 59 -15.92 -17.96 11.76
C TYR A 59 -15.38 -19.05 10.84
N ASP A 60 -14.52 -19.96 11.37
CA ASP A 60 -14.05 -21.12 10.64
C ASP A 60 -15.15 -22.17 10.70
N GLY A 61 -15.76 -22.47 9.55
CA GLY A 61 -16.68 -23.60 9.47
C GLY A 61 -15.98 -24.89 9.97
N ALA A 62 -16.74 -25.94 10.26
CA ALA A 62 -16.35 -27.20 10.89
C ALA A 62 -15.11 -27.94 10.30
N ALA A 63 -14.40 -27.33 9.34
CA ALA A 63 -13.16 -27.84 8.75
C ALA A 63 -11.88 -27.56 9.59
N GLY A 64 -11.98 -26.83 10.72
CA GLY A 64 -10.83 -26.44 11.55
C GLY A 64 -10.24 -27.52 12.47
N GLY A 65 -10.67 -28.79 12.37
CA GLY A 65 -10.23 -29.91 13.21
C GLY A 65 -9.04 -30.72 12.70
N GLY A 66 -8.33 -30.26 11.66
CA GLY A 66 -7.14 -30.93 11.15
C GLY A 66 -5.94 -30.81 12.12
N LYS A 67 -5.16 -31.92 12.27
CA LYS A 67 -3.88 -31.84 13.01
C LYS A 67 -3.03 -30.70 12.44
N PRO A 68 -2.37 -29.89 13.30
CA PRO A 68 -1.49 -28.82 12.82
C PRO A 68 -0.41 -29.43 11.93
N SER A 69 -0.38 -29.00 10.66
CA SER A 69 0.62 -29.46 9.70
C SER A 69 2.02 -29.04 10.17
N SER A 70 3.00 -29.94 10.03
CA SER A 70 4.38 -29.62 10.36
C SER A 70 4.87 -28.47 9.46
N PHE A 71 5.67 -27.54 10.02
CA PHE A 71 6.30 -26.45 9.27
C PHE A 71 7.00 -26.94 7.99
N ARG A 72 7.70 -28.09 8.08
CA ARG A 72 8.39 -28.71 6.93
C ARG A 72 7.42 -29.14 5.83
N GLU A 73 6.25 -29.65 6.20
CA GLU A 73 5.22 -30.07 5.26
C GLU A 73 4.59 -28.88 4.54
N VAL A 74 4.24 -27.83 5.30
CA VAL A 74 3.73 -26.57 4.75
C VAL A 74 4.75 -25.95 3.78
N MET A 75 6.03 -25.86 4.18
CA MET A 75 7.08 -25.33 3.32
C MET A 75 7.28 -26.16 2.05
N ARG A 76 7.23 -27.49 2.15
CA ARG A 76 7.33 -28.36 0.96
C ARG A 76 6.19 -28.11 -0.03
N VAL A 77 4.96 -27.97 0.46
CA VAL A 77 3.80 -27.70 -0.38
C VAL A 77 3.89 -26.33 -1.02
N LEU A 78 4.22 -25.27 -0.26
CA LEU A 78 4.36 -23.92 -0.79
C LEU A 78 5.45 -23.82 -1.86
N LEU A 79 6.65 -24.34 -1.56
CA LEU A 79 7.79 -24.27 -2.48
C LEU A 79 7.58 -25.07 -3.77
N SER A 80 6.73 -26.12 -3.75
CA SER A 80 6.39 -26.91 -4.95
C SER A 80 5.40 -26.19 -5.88
N LYS A 81 4.70 -25.13 -5.40
CA LYS A 81 3.68 -24.42 -6.16
C LYS A 81 4.30 -23.30 -6.99
N ARG A 82 4.28 -23.40 -8.33
CA ARG A 82 4.74 -22.31 -9.22
C ARG A 82 4.00 -21.00 -8.99
N ALA A 83 2.70 -21.06 -8.71
CA ALA A 83 1.89 -19.88 -8.40
C ALA A 83 2.38 -19.16 -7.15
N PHE A 84 2.83 -19.86 -6.11
CA PHE A 84 3.42 -19.27 -4.91
C PHE A 84 4.62 -18.38 -5.24
N TRP A 85 5.55 -18.87 -6.05
CA TRP A 85 6.73 -18.10 -6.46
C TRP A 85 6.36 -16.89 -7.29
N GLY A 86 5.44 -17.02 -8.27
CA GLY A 86 4.98 -15.90 -9.09
C GLY A 86 4.35 -14.79 -8.25
N ILE A 87 3.47 -15.13 -7.32
CA ILE A 87 2.81 -14.17 -6.42
C ILE A 87 3.85 -13.54 -5.47
N SER A 88 4.75 -14.34 -4.90
CA SER A 88 5.76 -13.85 -3.94
C SER A 88 6.74 -12.87 -4.60
N PHE A 89 7.27 -13.20 -5.79
CA PHE A 89 8.15 -12.30 -6.52
C PHE A 89 7.43 -11.04 -7.00
N GLY A 90 6.20 -11.18 -7.48
CA GLY A 90 5.38 -10.02 -7.86
C GLY A 90 5.11 -9.09 -6.69
N ALA A 91 4.73 -9.62 -5.53
CA ALA A 91 4.50 -8.85 -4.32
C ALA A 91 5.80 -8.20 -3.80
N ALA A 92 6.93 -8.92 -3.83
CA ALA A 92 8.23 -8.40 -3.43
C ALA A 92 8.67 -7.24 -4.34
N ALA A 93 8.56 -7.38 -5.65
CA ALA A 93 8.89 -6.33 -6.61
C ALA A 93 7.99 -5.09 -6.43
N SER A 94 6.69 -5.29 -6.23
CA SER A 94 5.74 -4.21 -5.93
C SER A 94 6.10 -3.47 -4.64
N SER A 95 6.41 -4.21 -3.58
CA SER A 95 6.81 -3.63 -2.29
C SER A 95 8.11 -2.85 -2.43
N MET A 96 9.11 -3.38 -3.13
CA MET A 96 10.39 -2.70 -3.35
C MET A 96 10.19 -1.38 -4.10
N MET A 97 9.35 -1.38 -5.13
CA MET A 97 9.01 -0.16 -5.87
C MET A 97 8.23 0.84 -4.99
N GLY A 98 7.22 0.38 -4.26
CA GLY A 98 6.41 1.23 -3.39
C GLY A 98 7.22 1.88 -2.29
N TYR A 99 8.03 1.11 -1.54
CA TYR A 99 8.91 1.65 -0.51
C TYR A 99 10.02 2.55 -1.08
N GLY A 100 10.59 2.21 -2.25
CA GLY A 100 11.56 3.05 -2.92
C GLY A 100 11.00 4.45 -3.20
N LEU A 101 9.80 4.52 -3.75
CA LEU A 101 9.11 5.81 -3.97
C LEU A 101 8.79 6.52 -2.67
N PHE A 102 8.28 5.80 -1.69
CA PHE A 102 7.92 6.38 -0.39
C PHE A 102 9.10 7.12 0.24
N PHE A 103 10.32 6.56 0.15
CA PHE A 103 11.52 7.19 0.71
C PHE A 103 12.11 8.28 -0.20
N TRP A 104 12.11 8.08 -1.51
CA TRP A 104 12.84 8.98 -2.41
C TRP A 104 11.99 10.11 -2.99
N LEU A 105 10.67 9.97 -3.05
CA LEU A 105 9.80 10.96 -3.68
C LEU A 105 9.82 12.34 -3.00
N PRO A 106 9.78 12.47 -1.66
CA PRO A 106 9.97 13.78 -1.03
C PRO A 106 11.33 14.41 -1.36
N SER A 107 12.40 13.59 -1.34
CA SER A 107 13.74 14.06 -1.70
C SER A 107 13.85 14.50 -3.17
N PHE A 108 13.13 13.83 -4.08
CA PHE A 108 13.02 14.22 -5.48
C PHE A 108 12.39 15.60 -5.61
N PHE A 109 11.26 15.85 -4.96
CA PHE A 109 10.59 17.16 -5.01
C PHE A 109 11.48 18.28 -4.46
N VAL A 110 12.18 18.05 -3.35
CA VAL A 110 13.11 19.03 -2.78
C VAL A 110 14.28 19.31 -3.74
N ARG A 111 14.93 18.26 -4.27
CA ARG A 111 16.18 18.39 -5.06
C ARG A 111 15.93 18.82 -6.50
N SER A 112 14.89 18.30 -7.15
CA SER A 112 14.62 18.53 -8.57
C SER A 112 13.73 19.72 -8.83
N HIS A 113 12.81 20.04 -7.91
CA HIS A 113 11.85 21.13 -8.06
C HIS A 113 12.08 22.28 -7.06
N GLY A 114 13.09 22.18 -6.17
CA GLY A 114 13.45 23.24 -5.22
C GLY A 114 12.40 23.47 -4.13
N LEU A 115 11.52 22.50 -3.85
CA LEU A 115 10.49 22.64 -2.83
C LEU A 115 11.09 22.61 -1.42
N THR A 116 10.44 23.32 -0.50
CA THR A 116 10.69 23.15 0.93
C THR A 116 10.26 21.76 1.43
N LEU A 117 10.75 21.33 2.59
CA LEU A 117 10.33 20.07 3.19
C LEU A 117 8.82 19.99 3.40
N LEU A 118 8.19 21.11 3.80
CA LEU A 118 6.76 21.17 4.01
C LEU A 118 5.99 20.99 2.71
N GLU A 119 6.36 21.74 1.66
CA GLU A 119 5.73 21.61 0.35
C GLU A 119 5.88 20.19 -0.22
N ALA A 120 7.08 19.62 -0.15
CA ALA A 120 7.31 18.24 -0.57
C ALA A 120 6.43 17.23 0.18
N SER A 121 6.25 17.43 1.49
CA SER A 121 5.36 16.58 2.32
C SER A 121 3.89 16.75 1.94
N LEU A 122 3.45 17.96 1.63
CA LEU A 122 2.08 18.22 1.16
C LEU A 122 1.81 17.58 -0.21
N TYR A 123 2.73 17.75 -1.17
CA TYR A 123 2.63 17.12 -2.49
C TYR A 123 2.62 15.61 -2.38
N PHE A 124 3.51 15.04 -1.59
CA PHE A 124 3.58 13.59 -1.39
C PHE A 124 2.33 13.05 -0.66
N GLY A 125 1.87 13.72 0.39
CA GLY A 125 0.62 13.39 1.08
C GLY A 125 -0.58 13.42 0.14
N ALA A 126 -0.67 14.42 -0.74
CA ALA A 126 -1.72 14.53 -1.75
C ALA A 126 -1.65 13.39 -2.80
N ILE A 127 -0.44 13.01 -3.24
CA ILE A 127 -0.23 11.88 -4.16
C ILE A 127 -0.72 10.57 -3.52
N LEU A 128 -0.36 10.32 -2.26
CA LEU A 128 -0.81 9.12 -1.53
C LEU A 128 -2.32 9.13 -1.32
N LEU A 129 -2.87 10.26 -0.89
CA LEU A 129 -4.31 10.36 -0.63
C LEU A 129 -5.12 10.12 -1.91
N VAL A 130 -4.84 10.88 -2.95
CA VAL A 130 -5.62 10.85 -4.20
C VAL A 130 -5.29 9.58 -5.00
N GLY A 131 -4.01 9.33 -5.26
CA GLY A 131 -3.54 8.18 -6.02
C GLY A 131 -3.80 6.87 -5.30
N GLY A 132 -3.52 6.82 -3.98
CA GLY A 132 -3.72 5.64 -3.15
C GLY A 132 -5.19 5.22 -3.07
N MET A 133 -6.07 6.15 -2.72
CA MET A 133 -7.51 5.88 -2.65
C MET A 133 -8.08 5.47 -4.02
N ALA A 134 -7.69 6.15 -5.10
CA ALA A 134 -8.10 5.79 -6.46
C ALA A 134 -7.64 4.38 -6.83
N GLY A 135 -6.39 4.02 -6.49
CA GLY A 135 -5.81 2.70 -6.77
C GLY A 135 -6.53 1.56 -6.07
N ILE A 136 -6.81 1.71 -4.78
CA ILE A 136 -7.55 0.71 -3.99
C ILE A 136 -8.96 0.54 -4.54
N TRP A 137 -9.65 1.63 -4.85
CA TRP A 137 -11.00 1.59 -5.41
C TRP A 137 -11.03 0.94 -6.78
N LEU A 138 -10.10 1.31 -7.67
CA LEU A 138 -9.95 0.70 -9.00
C LEU A 138 -9.60 -0.79 -8.90
N GLY A 139 -8.61 -1.14 -8.08
CA GLY A 139 -8.19 -2.52 -7.88
C GLY A 139 -9.32 -3.41 -7.39
N GLY A 140 -10.08 -2.95 -6.41
CA GLY A 140 -11.24 -3.66 -5.90
C GLY A 140 -12.34 -3.82 -6.96
N THR A 141 -12.68 -2.76 -7.71
CA THR A 141 -13.72 -2.83 -8.74
C THR A 141 -13.31 -3.72 -9.92
N LEU A 142 -12.03 -3.68 -10.32
CA LEU A 142 -11.50 -4.56 -11.36
C LEU A 142 -11.48 -6.02 -10.92
N ALA A 143 -11.09 -6.29 -9.66
CA ALA A 143 -11.13 -7.65 -9.10
C ALA A 143 -12.56 -8.22 -9.11
N ASP A 144 -13.55 -7.43 -8.70
CA ASP A 144 -14.94 -7.88 -8.66
C ASP A 144 -15.50 -8.13 -10.06
N ARG A 145 -15.24 -7.24 -11.02
CA ARG A 145 -15.82 -7.33 -12.37
C ARG A 145 -15.12 -8.35 -13.26
N LEU A 146 -13.79 -8.38 -13.24
CA LEU A 146 -12.99 -9.21 -14.13
C LEU A 146 -12.61 -10.55 -13.50
N GLY A 147 -12.44 -10.60 -12.17
CA GLY A 147 -12.19 -11.86 -11.46
C GLY A 147 -13.35 -12.84 -11.58
N ALA A 148 -14.59 -12.33 -11.60
CA ALA A 148 -15.78 -13.15 -11.85
C ALA A 148 -15.79 -13.81 -13.23
N ARG A 149 -15.08 -13.25 -14.23
CA ARG A 149 -14.99 -13.82 -15.60
C ARG A 149 -13.93 -14.90 -15.73
N GLY A 150 -12.96 -14.97 -14.82
CA GLY A 150 -11.91 -16.00 -14.83
C GLY A 150 -10.82 -15.74 -13.81
N LYS A 151 -10.41 -16.78 -13.08
CA LYS A 151 -9.40 -16.68 -12.00
C LYS A 151 -8.02 -16.16 -12.49
N HIS A 152 -7.68 -16.35 -13.77
CA HIS A 152 -6.44 -15.85 -14.35
C HIS A 152 -6.36 -14.32 -14.35
N ASN A 153 -7.52 -13.63 -14.35
CA ASN A 153 -7.57 -12.17 -14.32
C ASN A 153 -6.97 -11.58 -13.02
N TYR A 154 -7.01 -12.32 -11.91
CA TYR A 154 -6.40 -11.87 -10.67
C TYR A 154 -4.87 -11.70 -10.77
N ALA A 155 -4.21 -12.39 -11.71
CA ALA A 155 -2.79 -12.21 -12.00
C ALA A 155 -2.53 -11.20 -13.13
N ILE A 156 -3.40 -11.18 -14.15
CA ILE A 156 -3.23 -10.32 -15.33
C ILE A 156 -3.45 -8.84 -14.97
N ILE A 157 -4.44 -8.52 -14.14
CA ILE A 157 -4.76 -7.14 -13.75
C ILE A 157 -3.53 -6.45 -13.12
N PRO A 158 -2.88 -7.01 -12.07
CA PRO A 158 -1.68 -6.42 -11.51
C PRO A 158 -0.52 -6.33 -12.51
N ALA A 159 -0.34 -7.36 -13.35
CA ALA A 159 0.74 -7.38 -14.32
C ALA A 159 0.63 -6.22 -15.33
N ILE A 160 -0.56 -5.98 -15.88
CA ILE A 160 -0.80 -4.86 -16.80
C ILE A 160 -0.63 -3.53 -16.04
N ALA A 161 -1.18 -3.42 -14.83
CA ALA A 161 -1.05 -2.21 -14.02
C ALA A 161 0.43 -1.84 -13.80
N PHE A 162 1.27 -2.80 -13.40
CA PHE A 162 2.70 -2.57 -13.20
C PHE A 162 3.45 -2.20 -14.48
N LEU A 163 3.16 -2.85 -15.60
CA LEU A 163 3.75 -2.48 -16.89
C LEU A 163 3.39 -1.03 -17.28
N CYS A 164 2.15 -0.63 -17.02
CA CYS A 164 1.69 0.72 -17.31
C CYS A 164 2.32 1.77 -16.38
N THR A 165 2.85 1.41 -15.19
CA THR A 165 3.48 2.41 -14.29
C THR A 165 4.78 2.98 -14.85
N ALA A 166 5.57 2.19 -15.57
CA ALA A 166 6.92 2.56 -16.00
C ALA A 166 6.97 3.85 -16.83
N PRO A 167 6.17 4.04 -17.91
CA PRO A 167 6.22 5.27 -18.70
C PRO A 167 5.81 6.51 -17.89
N PHE A 168 4.87 6.38 -16.97
CA PHE A 168 4.46 7.49 -16.10
C PHE A 168 5.56 7.88 -15.11
N TYR A 169 6.28 6.91 -14.54
CA TYR A 169 7.43 7.20 -13.69
C TYR A 169 8.54 7.91 -14.46
N VAL A 170 8.88 7.41 -15.64
CA VAL A 170 9.89 8.06 -16.50
C VAL A 170 9.46 9.49 -16.82
N GLY A 171 8.22 9.69 -17.25
CA GLY A 171 7.69 11.03 -17.52
C GLY A 171 7.69 11.94 -16.30
N ALA A 172 7.33 11.42 -15.12
CA ALA A 172 7.30 12.19 -13.89
C ALA A 172 8.68 12.68 -13.46
N VAL A 173 9.69 11.80 -13.50
CA VAL A 173 11.05 12.16 -13.05
C VAL A 173 11.83 12.98 -14.08
N THR A 174 11.47 12.92 -15.35
CA THR A 174 12.12 13.70 -16.40
C THR A 174 11.46 15.04 -16.65
N SER A 175 10.29 15.29 -16.08
CA SER A 175 9.56 16.54 -16.26
C SER A 175 10.20 17.68 -15.46
N ASN A 176 10.39 18.83 -16.13
CA ASN A 176 10.80 20.07 -15.49
C ASN A 176 9.63 20.85 -14.85
N SER A 177 8.40 20.44 -15.12
CA SER A 177 7.21 21.08 -14.57
C SER A 177 6.72 20.34 -13.33
N LEU A 178 6.65 21.04 -12.19
CA LEU A 178 6.13 20.51 -10.94
C LEU A 178 4.72 19.94 -11.08
N ALA A 179 3.82 20.68 -11.76
CA ALA A 179 2.44 20.24 -11.96
C ALA A 179 2.37 18.94 -12.81
N VAL A 180 3.19 18.84 -13.85
CA VAL A 180 3.24 17.64 -14.70
C VAL A 180 3.82 16.47 -13.91
N SER A 181 4.91 16.66 -13.16
CA SER A 181 5.48 15.61 -12.28
C SER A 181 4.44 15.13 -11.27
N PHE A 182 3.73 16.05 -10.61
CA PHE A 182 2.68 15.72 -9.65
C PHE A 182 1.58 14.84 -10.27
N LEU A 183 1.02 15.26 -11.39
CA LEU A 183 -0.05 14.53 -12.09
C LEU A 183 0.42 13.17 -12.59
N LEU A 184 1.64 13.10 -13.10
CA LEU A 184 2.21 11.85 -13.57
C LEU A 184 2.52 10.87 -12.42
N PHE A 185 2.86 11.33 -11.22
CA PHE A 185 3.04 10.46 -10.05
C PHE A 185 1.72 9.92 -9.48
N LEU A 186 0.59 10.60 -9.68
CA LEU A 186 -0.72 10.08 -9.26
C LEU A 186 -1.07 8.75 -9.95
N VAL A 187 -0.77 8.64 -11.25
CA VAL A 187 -1.12 7.44 -12.03
C VAL A 187 -0.38 6.20 -11.54
N PRO A 188 0.97 6.16 -11.43
CA PRO A 188 1.66 4.98 -10.95
C PRO A 188 1.40 4.69 -9.47
N THR A 189 1.12 5.70 -8.65
CA THR A 189 0.70 5.47 -7.26
C THR A 189 -0.63 4.74 -7.22
N ALA A 190 -1.60 5.14 -8.03
CA ALA A 190 -2.88 4.44 -8.15
C ALA A 190 -2.69 3.02 -8.71
N LEU A 191 -1.99 2.87 -9.83
CA LEU A 191 -1.76 1.57 -10.45
C LEU A 191 -0.94 0.63 -9.57
N GLY A 192 -0.02 1.17 -8.77
CA GLY A 192 0.80 0.43 -7.82
C GLY A 192 0.00 -0.23 -6.69
N LEU A 193 -1.19 0.26 -6.38
CA LEU A 193 -2.09 -0.30 -5.36
C LEU A 193 -3.24 -1.16 -5.93
N VAL A 194 -3.40 -1.18 -7.26
CA VAL A 194 -4.44 -2.00 -7.92
C VAL A 194 -4.30 -3.49 -7.62
N TRP A 195 -3.09 -3.98 -7.33
CA TRP A 195 -2.83 -5.40 -7.07
C TRP A 195 -3.43 -5.91 -5.75
N LEU A 196 -3.66 -5.05 -4.76
CA LEU A 196 -4.15 -5.44 -3.44
C LEU A 196 -5.48 -6.19 -3.52
N GLY A 197 -6.48 -5.64 -4.23
CA GLY A 197 -7.78 -6.28 -4.40
C GLY A 197 -7.71 -7.67 -5.05
N PRO A 198 -7.13 -7.81 -6.25
CA PRO A 198 -6.98 -9.09 -6.93
C PRO A 198 -6.20 -10.14 -6.14
N VAL A 199 -5.07 -9.78 -5.55
CA VAL A 199 -4.22 -10.74 -4.80
C VAL A 199 -4.91 -11.21 -3.52
N LEU A 200 -5.52 -10.32 -2.75
CA LEU A 200 -6.28 -10.71 -1.56
C LEU A 200 -7.47 -11.62 -1.92
N SER A 201 -8.16 -11.33 -3.02
CA SER A 201 -9.23 -12.18 -3.52
C SER A 201 -8.73 -13.55 -3.96
N ALA A 202 -7.56 -13.62 -4.61
CA ALA A 202 -6.96 -14.88 -5.06
C ALA A 202 -6.51 -15.79 -3.90
N ILE A 203 -6.11 -15.21 -2.75
CA ILE A 203 -5.70 -15.97 -1.56
C ILE A 203 -6.91 -16.56 -0.84
N GLN A 204 -8.08 -15.93 -0.94
CA GLN A 204 -9.31 -16.35 -0.27
C GLN A 204 -10.09 -17.43 -1.06
N HIS A 205 -9.72 -17.73 -2.30
CA HIS A 205 -10.33 -18.73 -3.21
C HIS A 205 -9.39 -19.86 -3.59
#